data_c9642859c191a07c7cd10360658a444f
#
_entry.id   c9642859c191a07c7cd10360658a444f
#
_cell.length_a   1.000
_cell.length_b   1.000
_cell.length_c   1.000
_cell.angle_alpha   90.00
_cell.angle_beta   90.00
_cell.angle_gamma   90.00
#
_symmetry.space_group_name_H-M   'P 1'
#
loop_
_entity.id
_entity.type
_entity.pdbx_description
1 polymer ?
#
loop_
_entity_poly.entity_id
_entity_poly.type
_entity_poly.pdbx_seq_one_letter_code
_entity_poly.pdbx_strand_id
1 'polypeptide(L)'
;ATLDVRGNVELAVKAQRDALNECNEISLKFAEPDADFDALMERQGKLQEYIDQHDLWNLDNKIDVAMDALRLPPGDSPVTNLSGGEKRRVALCKILLEEPDMLLLDEPTNHLDAESVAWLEHHLERFPGTVVAITHDRYFLDNVAKWILELDRGKGVPYEGNY
;
A
#
# COMPACT_ATOMS: atom_id res chain seq x y z
N ALA A 1 -19.31 13.85 2.63
CA ALA A 1 -19.57 12.61 3.37
C ALA A 1 -18.24 12.14 3.94
N THR A 2 -18.20 11.82 5.24
CA THR A 2 -17.05 11.17 5.86
C THR A 2 -16.99 9.75 5.31
N LEU A 3 -15.86 9.39 4.69
CA LEU A 3 -15.64 8.05 4.19
C LEU A 3 -15.56 7.06 5.36
N ASP A 4 -16.03 5.85 5.16
CA ASP A 4 -15.80 4.72 6.03
C ASP A 4 -14.34 4.18 5.89
N VAL A 5 -13.99 3.14 6.63
CA VAL A 5 -12.65 2.54 6.61
C VAL A 5 -12.29 2.08 5.21
N ARG A 6 -13.16 1.31 4.55
CA ARG A 6 -12.93 0.79 3.19
C ARG A 6 -12.75 1.92 2.18
N GLY A 7 -13.62 2.91 2.20
CA GLY A 7 -13.55 4.08 1.32
C GLY A 7 -12.27 4.89 1.51
N ASN A 8 -11.74 4.96 2.74
CA ASN A 8 -10.44 5.59 2.99
C ASN A 8 -9.27 4.79 2.39
N VAL A 9 -9.31 3.47 2.49
CA VAL A 9 -8.27 2.60 1.90
C VAL A 9 -8.33 2.64 0.38
N GLU A 10 -9.53 2.61 -0.22
CA GLU A 10 -9.74 2.72 -1.67
C GLU A 10 -9.18 4.03 -2.27
N LEU A 11 -9.11 5.11 -1.48
CA LEU A 11 -8.47 6.35 -1.97
C LEU A 11 -6.98 6.17 -2.31
N ALA A 12 -6.28 5.30 -1.61
CA ALA A 12 -4.86 5.03 -1.84
C ALA A 12 -4.62 4.35 -3.20
N VAL A 13 -5.56 3.53 -3.63
CA VAL A 13 -5.49 2.75 -4.86
C VAL A 13 -6.39 3.31 -5.98
N LYS A 14 -6.78 4.59 -5.86
CA LYS A 14 -7.71 5.19 -6.84
C LYS A 14 -7.18 5.12 -8.26
N ALA A 15 -5.90 5.43 -8.49
CA ALA A 15 -5.32 5.41 -9.83
C ALA A 15 -5.33 3.99 -10.43
N GLN A 16 -5.03 2.97 -9.61
CA GLN A 16 -5.08 1.57 -10.00
C GLN A 16 -6.51 1.14 -10.31
N ARG A 17 -7.47 1.55 -9.48
CA ARG A 17 -8.90 1.28 -9.70
C ARG A 17 -9.41 1.95 -10.98
N ASP A 18 -9.03 3.20 -11.22
CA ASP A 18 -9.40 3.93 -12.41
C ASP A 18 -8.84 3.26 -13.69
N ALA A 19 -7.61 2.74 -13.65
CA ALA A 19 -7.02 2.00 -14.77
C ALA A 19 -7.78 0.69 -15.08
N LEU A 20 -8.19 -0.06 -14.06
CA LEU A 20 -9.03 -1.26 -14.23
C LEU A 20 -10.39 -0.92 -14.84
N ASN A 21 -11.03 0.14 -14.35
CA ASN A 21 -12.33 0.59 -14.86
C ASN A 21 -12.22 1.04 -16.30
N GLU A 22 -11.18 1.84 -16.64
CA GLU A 22 -10.94 2.29 -18.01
C GLU A 22 -10.71 1.10 -18.98
N CYS A 23 -9.95 0.08 -18.54
CA CYS A 23 -9.73 -1.11 -19.33
C CYS A 23 -11.05 -1.86 -19.63
N ASN A 24 -11.93 -1.97 -18.62
CA ASN A 24 -13.25 -2.55 -18.79
C ASN A 24 -14.15 -1.71 -19.71
N GLU A 25 -14.15 -0.38 -19.55
CA GLU A 25 -14.91 0.52 -20.42
C GLU A 25 -14.48 0.43 -21.89
N ILE A 26 -13.16 0.38 -22.15
CA ILE A 26 -12.63 0.19 -23.52
C ILE A 26 -13.12 -1.13 -24.09
N SER A 27 -13.13 -2.20 -23.32
CA SER A 27 -13.62 -3.51 -23.76
C SER A 27 -15.10 -3.46 -24.18
N LEU A 28 -15.91 -2.63 -23.54
CA LEU A 28 -17.31 -2.42 -23.94
C LEU A 28 -17.43 -1.56 -25.21
N LYS A 29 -16.56 -0.54 -25.37
CA LYS A 29 -16.56 0.35 -26.54
C LYS A 29 -16.22 -0.35 -27.86
N PHE A 30 -15.53 -1.48 -27.84
CA PHE A 30 -15.31 -2.28 -29.04
C PHE A 30 -16.61 -2.81 -29.68
N ALA A 31 -17.71 -2.84 -28.95
CA ALA A 31 -19.03 -3.25 -29.49
C ALA A 31 -19.80 -2.10 -30.16
N GLU A 32 -19.29 -0.86 -30.09
CA GLU A 32 -19.94 0.30 -30.69
C GLU A 32 -19.70 0.35 -32.23
N PRO A 33 -20.72 0.67 -33.05
CA PRO A 33 -20.59 0.65 -34.52
C PRO A 33 -19.59 1.65 -35.10
N ASP A 34 -19.38 2.77 -34.39
CA ASP A 34 -18.50 3.89 -34.79
C ASP A 34 -17.18 3.93 -33.99
N ALA A 35 -16.77 2.81 -33.41
CA ALA A 35 -15.57 2.75 -32.58
C ALA A 35 -14.29 2.95 -33.43
N ASP A 36 -13.38 3.79 -32.93
CA ASP A 36 -12.01 3.87 -33.46
C ASP A 36 -11.19 2.72 -32.89
N PHE A 37 -11.18 1.60 -33.63
CA PHE A 37 -10.53 0.37 -33.21
C PHE A 37 -9.03 0.55 -32.96
N ASP A 38 -8.32 1.33 -33.79
CA ASP A 38 -6.88 1.50 -33.69
C ASP A 38 -6.51 2.27 -32.39
N ALA A 39 -7.21 3.36 -32.10
CA ALA A 39 -7.02 4.14 -30.88
C ALA A 39 -7.38 3.34 -29.63
N LEU A 40 -8.48 2.57 -29.67
CA LEU A 40 -8.90 1.72 -28.54
C LEU A 40 -7.91 0.59 -28.30
N MET A 41 -7.37 -0.06 -29.31
CA MET A 41 -6.37 -1.12 -29.18
C MET A 41 -5.07 -0.59 -28.59
N GLU A 42 -4.58 0.57 -29.06
CA GLU A 42 -3.37 1.19 -28.51
C GLU A 42 -3.54 1.52 -27.03
N ARG A 43 -4.67 2.12 -26.66
CA ARG A 43 -4.97 2.49 -25.27
C ARG A 43 -5.13 1.28 -24.38
N GLN A 44 -5.86 0.25 -24.84
CA GLN A 44 -6.03 -1.00 -24.12
C GLN A 44 -4.70 -1.70 -23.87
N GLY A 45 -3.82 -1.75 -24.88
CA GLY A 45 -2.49 -2.35 -24.74
C GLY A 45 -1.66 -1.69 -23.64
N LYS A 46 -1.63 -0.35 -23.60
CA LYS A 46 -0.92 0.40 -22.53
C LYS A 46 -1.50 0.15 -21.16
N LEU A 47 -2.83 0.11 -21.05
CA LEU A 47 -3.51 -0.17 -19.77
C LEU A 47 -3.25 -1.60 -19.32
N GLN A 48 -3.30 -2.57 -20.22
CA GLN A 48 -3.06 -3.96 -19.90
C GLN A 48 -1.63 -4.20 -19.42
N GLU A 49 -0.64 -3.58 -20.07
CA GLU A 49 0.75 -3.61 -19.62
C GLU A 49 0.90 -3.03 -18.19
N TYR A 50 0.27 -1.89 -17.91
CA TYR A 50 0.27 -1.29 -16.58
C TYR A 50 -0.41 -2.20 -15.53
N ILE A 51 -1.58 -2.76 -15.86
CA ILE A 51 -2.33 -3.66 -14.98
C ILE A 51 -1.53 -4.92 -14.66
N ASP A 52 -0.87 -5.50 -15.66
CA ASP A 52 -0.08 -6.73 -15.52
C ASP A 52 1.21 -6.46 -14.71
N GLN A 53 1.91 -5.34 -14.98
CA GLN A 53 3.12 -4.94 -14.23
C GLN A 53 2.86 -4.74 -12.73
N HIS A 54 1.68 -4.22 -12.37
CA HIS A 54 1.31 -3.94 -10.98
C HIS A 54 0.40 -5.01 -10.36
N ASP A 55 0.13 -6.12 -11.10
CA ASP A 55 -0.77 -7.21 -10.66
C ASP A 55 -2.12 -6.68 -10.16
N LEU A 56 -2.74 -5.77 -10.92
CA LEU A 56 -3.98 -5.11 -10.52
C LEU A 56 -5.22 -6.00 -10.65
N TRP A 57 -5.14 -7.11 -11.37
CA TRP A 57 -6.24 -8.09 -11.44
C TRP A 57 -6.62 -8.62 -10.05
N ASN A 58 -5.65 -8.64 -9.11
CA ASN A 58 -5.82 -9.06 -7.74
C ASN A 58 -6.01 -7.90 -6.74
N LEU A 59 -6.32 -6.69 -7.22
CA LEU A 59 -6.37 -5.48 -6.39
C LEU A 59 -7.31 -5.61 -5.19
N ASP A 60 -8.51 -6.15 -5.39
CA ASP A 60 -9.47 -6.36 -4.30
C ASP A 60 -8.93 -7.30 -3.23
N ASN A 61 -8.30 -8.39 -3.66
CA ASN A 61 -7.68 -9.34 -2.73
C ASN A 61 -6.49 -8.71 -1.99
N LYS A 62 -5.66 -7.89 -2.67
CA LYS A 62 -4.56 -7.15 -2.02
C LYS A 62 -5.08 -6.22 -0.92
N ILE A 63 -6.17 -5.51 -1.19
CA ILE A 63 -6.81 -4.63 -0.21
C ILE A 63 -7.33 -5.44 0.98
N ASP A 64 -8.08 -6.51 0.72
CA ASP A 64 -8.68 -7.34 1.77
C ASP A 64 -7.60 -7.99 2.65
N VAL A 65 -6.54 -8.53 2.05
CA VAL A 65 -5.41 -9.12 2.78
C VAL A 65 -4.70 -8.07 3.65
N ALA A 66 -4.46 -6.86 3.14
CA ALA A 66 -3.80 -5.81 3.91
C ALA A 66 -4.68 -5.31 5.06
N MET A 67 -5.98 -5.16 4.84
CA MET A 67 -6.94 -4.77 5.87
C MET A 67 -7.04 -5.82 6.98
N ASP A 68 -7.10 -7.09 6.62
CA ASP A 68 -7.17 -8.20 7.58
C ASP A 68 -5.86 -8.35 8.37
N ALA A 69 -4.72 -8.35 7.68
CA ALA A 69 -3.41 -8.49 8.30
C ALA A 69 -3.09 -7.38 9.31
N LEU A 70 -3.50 -6.14 9.03
CA LEU A 70 -3.37 -5.02 9.96
C LEU A 70 -4.54 -4.91 10.95
N ARG A 71 -5.47 -5.88 10.94
CA ARG A 71 -6.65 -5.94 11.82
C ARG A 71 -7.41 -4.62 11.83
N LEU A 72 -7.72 -4.12 10.65
CA LEU A 72 -8.53 -2.91 10.53
C LEU A 72 -9.95 -3.16 11.05
N PRO A 73 -10.62 -2.12 11.54
CA PRO A 73 -12.06 -2.20 11.84
C PRO A 73 -12.86 -2.59 10.59
N PRO A 74 -14.11 -3.07 10.76
CA PRO A 74 -15.00 -3.37 9.63
C PRO A 74 -15.02 -2.25 8.60
N GLY A 75 -15.01 -2.62 7.31
CA GLY A 75 -14.86 -1.67 6.21
C GLY A 75 -15.92 -0.55 6.16
N ASP A 76 -17.12 -0.83 6.65
CA ASP A 76 -18.26 0.09 6.75
C ASP A 76 -18.22 1.00 8.01
N SER A 77 -17.24 0.82 8.88
CA SER A 77 -17.10 1.63 10.10
C SER A 77 -16.74 3.07 9.78
N PRO A 78 -17.46 4.07 10.33
CA PRO A 78 -17.11 5.48 10.15
C PRO A 78 -15.75 5.81 10.77
N VAL A 79 -14.83 6.40 10.01
CA VAL A 79 -13.47 6.75 10.49
C VAL A 79 -13.50 7.74 11.66
N THR A 80 -14.56 8.54 11.78
CA THR A 80 -14.74 9.46 12.90
C THR A 80 -14.80 8.78 14.26
N ASN A 81 -15.32 7.55 14.31
CA ASN A 81 -15.57 6.80 15.54
C ASN A 81 -14.36 5.92 15.96
N LEU A 82 -13.32 5.87 15.15
CA LEU A 82 -12.15 5.05 15.41
C LEU A 82 -11.28 5.61 16.53
N SER A 83 -10.71 4.72 17.32
CA SER A 83 -9.64 5.04 18.27
C SER A 83 -8.37 5.55 17.54
N GLY A 84 -7.46 6.17 18.28
CA GLY A 84 -6.19 6.64 17.71
C GLY A 84 -5.36 5.52 17.08
N GLY A 85 -5.31 4.33 17.72
CA GLY A 85 -4.61 3.17 17.19
C GLY A 85 -5.24 2.62 15.91
N GLU A 86 -6.57 2.54 15.83
CA GLU A 86 -7.28 2.13 14.62
C GLU A 86 -7.06 3.10 13.46
N LYS A 87 -7.13 4.41 13.71
CA LYS A 87 -6.81 5.43 12.70
C LYS A 87 -5.39 5.28 12.17
N ARG A 88 -4.44 4.97 13.06
CA ARG A 88 -3.04 4.76 12.70
C ARG A 88 -2.87 3.52 11.81
N ARG A 89 -3.55 2.41 12.11
CA ARG A 89 -3.55 1.20 11.28
C ARG A 89 -4.19 1.44 9.91
N VAL A 90 -5.29 2.17 9.85
CA VAL A 90 -5.92 2.59 8.56
C VAL A 90 -4.95 3.43 7.74
N ALA A 91 -4.28 4.41 8.36
CA ALA A 91 -3.29 5.25 7.68
C ALA A 91 -2.09 4.44 7.17
N LEU A 92 -1.59 3.49 7.98
CA LEU A 92 -0.51 2.59 7.59
C LEU A 92 -0.93 1.71 6.40
N CYS A 93 -2.10 1.10 6.45
CA CYS A 93 -2.64 0.31 5.34
C CYS A 93 -2.69 1.11 4.04
N LYS A 94 -3.16 2.36 4.10
CA LYS A 94 -3.22 3.26 2.94
C LYS A 94 -1.86 3.46 2.29
N ILE A 95 -0.87 3.91 3.07
CA ILE A 95 0.45 4.23 2.49
C ILE A 95 1.19 3.00 1.97
N LEU A 96 0.95 1.81 2.55
CA LEU A 96 1.51 0.56 2.05
C LEU A 96 0.90 0.15 0.71
N LEU A 97 -0.41 0.33 0.52
CA LEU A 97 -1.11 0.03 -0.73
C LEU A 97 -0.87 1.08 -1.83
N GLU A 98 -0.51 2.31 -1.45
CA GLU A 98 -0.17 3.38 -2.39
C GLU A 98 1.17 3.14 -3.09
N GLU A 99 2.04 2.30 -2.50
CA GLU A 99 3.36 1.92 -3.00
C GLU A 99 4.19 3.14 -3.49
N PRO A 100 4.43 4.16 -2.64
CA PRO A 100 5.20 5.33 -3.03
C PRO A 100 6.68 4.98 -3.29
N ASP A 101 7.40 5.81 -4.04
CA ASP A 101 8.84 5.64 -4.29
C ASP A 101 9.68 5.67 -2.99
N MET A 102 9.20 6.41 -1.98
CA MET A 102 9.82 6.49 -0.66
C MET A 102 8.76 6.44 0.44
N LEU A 103 8.98 5.56 1.41
CA LEU A 103 8.13 5.34 2.57
C LEU A 103 8.86 5.78 3.84
N LEU A 104 8.27 6.72 4.58
CA LEU A 104 8.80 7.20 5.86
C LEU A 104 7.89 6.72 6.99
N LEU A 105 8.42 5.90 7.89
CA LEU A 105 7.69 5.30 8.98
C LEU A 105 8.27 5.73 10.34
N ASP A 106 7.42 6.18 11.23
CA ASP A 106 7.77 6.52 12.61
C ASP A 106 7.07 5.53 13.55
N GLU A 107 7.88 4.68 14.20
CA GLU A 107 7.44 3.61 15.10
C GLU A 107 6.29 2.77 14.49
N PRO A 108 6.53 2.11 13.34
CA PRO A 108 5.45 1.46 12.60
C PRO A 108 4.87 0.22 13.30
N THR A 109 5.62 -0.40 14.19
CA THR A 109 5.19 -1.59 14.97
C THR A 109 4.31 -1.25 16.18
N ASN A 110 4.27 0.03 16.58
CA ASN A 110 3.44 0.44 17.70
C ASN A 110 1.95 0.18 17.45
N HIS A 111 1.30 -0.45 18.43
CA HIS A 111 -0.11 -0.83 18.41
C HIS A 111 -0.47 -1.96 17.42
N LEU A 112 0.54 -2.67 16.91
CA LEU A 112 0.35 -3.89 16.13
C LEU A 112 0.55 -5.12 17.04
N ASP A 113 -0.16 -6.19 16.75
CA ASP A 113 0.11 -7.50 17.35
C ASP A 113 1.23 -8.22 16.55
N ALA A 114 1.71 -9.34 17.09
CA ALA A 114 2.83 -10.07 16.50
C ALA A 114 2.57 -10.55 15.06
N GLU A 115 1.33 -10.91 14.74
CA GLU A 115 0.96 -11.36 13.39
C GLU A 115 0.99 -10.19 12.40
N SER A 116 0.44 -9.03 12.81
CA SER A 116 0.47 -7.80 12.00
C SER A 116 1.91 -7.29 11.81
N VAL A 117 2.78 -7.39 12.82
CA VAL A 117 4.20 -7.05 12.71
C VAL A 117 4.89 -7.96 11.70
N ALA A 118 4.71 -9.28 11.81
CA ALA A 118 5.31 -10.24 10.88
C ALA A 118 4.86 -10.03 9.43
N TRP A 119 3.59 -9.70 9.22
CA TRP A 119 3.08 -9.36 7.90
C TRP A 119 3.71 -8.05 7.37
N LEU A 120 3.83 -7.02 8.24
CA LEU A 120 4.45 -5.75 7.88
C LEU A 120 5.92 -5.93 7.48
N GLU A 121 6.69 -6.69 8.26
CA GLU A 121 8.09 -7.04 7.96
C GLU A 121 8.20 -7.66 6.58
N HIS A 122 7.40 -8.68 6.30
CA HIS A 122 7.39 -9.35 5.01
C HIS A 122 6.97 -8.46 3.84
N HIS A 123 6.02 -7.54 4.07
CA HIS A 123 5.60 -6.56 3.08
C HIS A 123 6.73 -5.56 2.78
N LEU A 124 7.41 -5.04 3.82
CA LEU A 124 8.51 -4.08 3.67
C LEU A 124 9.76 -4.68 3.06
N GLU A 125 10.05 -5.96 3.32
CA GLU A 125 11.16 -6.69 2.68
C GLU A 125 11.04 -6.69 1.15
N ARG A 126 9.81 -6.76 0.64
CA ARG A 126 9.47 -6.81 -0.80
C ARG A 126 9.07 -5.47 -1.37
N PHE A 127 9.06 -4.44 -0.56
CA PHE A 127 8.65 -3.11 -1.00
C PHE A 127 9.55 -2.61 -2.13
N PRO A 128 9.00 -2.17 -3.28
CA PRO A 128 9.80 -1.82 -4.45
C PRO A 128 10.56 -0.49 -4.30
N GLY A 129 10.09 0.39 -3.39
CA GLY A 129 10.67 1.69 -3.13
C GLY A 129 11.71 1.72 -2.00
N THR A 130 12.10 2.91 -1.59
CA THR A 130 12.98 3.13 -0.45
C THR A 130 12.17 3.21 0.83
N VAL A 131 12.55 2.43 1.85
CA VAL A 131 11.93 2.48 3.18
C VAL A 131 12.90 3.12 4.17
N VAL A 132 12.44 4.14 4.88
CA VAL A 132 13.13 4.75 6.02
C VAL A 132 12.23 4.61 7.24
N ALA A 133 12.66 3.86 8.24
CA ALA A 133 11.90 3.65 9.45
C ALA A 133 12.67 4.13 10.68
N ILE A 134 11.98 4.83 11.57
CA ILE A 134 12.48 5.16 12.93
C ILE A 134 11.80 4.18 13.87
N THR A 135 12.57 3.40 14.60
CA THR A 135 12.03 2.44 15.56
C THR A 135 13.08 2.07 16.64
N HIS A 136 12.59 1.61 17.75
CA HIS A 136 13.40 1.02 18.82
C HIS A 136 13.22 -0.51 18.90
N ASP A 137 12.42 -1.08 18.01
CA ASP A 137 12.19 -2.52 17.91
C ASP A 137 13.35 -3.20 17.16
N ARG A 138 14.22 -3.87 17.93
CA ARG A 138 15.40 -4.52 17.37
C ARG A 138 15.07 -5.71 16.48
N TYR A 139 14.01 -6.45 16.80
CA TYR A 139 13.59 -7.60 15.98
C TYR A 139 13.08 -7.14 14.61
N PHE A 140 12.32 -6.04 14.60
CA PHE A 140 11.90 -5.42 13.34
C PHE A 140 13.10 -4.94 12.52
N LEU A 141 14.11 -4.31 13.14
CA LEU A 141 15.33 -3.89 12.45
C LEU A 141 16.10 -5.08 11.87
N ASP A 142 16.24 -6.19 12.61
CA ASP A 142 16.91 -7.39 12.14
C ASP A 142 16.27 -7.99 10.89
N ASN A 143 14.94 -7.93 10.78
CA ASN A 143 14.20 -8.55 9.70
C ASN A 143 14.10 -7.65 8.46
N VAL A 144 14.06 -6.32 8.63
CA VAL A 144 13.72 -5.38 7.54
C VAL A 144 14.91 -4.51 7.11
N ALA A 145 15.79 -4.12 8.05
CA ALA A 145 16.85 -3.17 7.77
C ALA A 145 18.00 -3.79 6.96
N LYS A 146 18.44 -3.08 5.92
CA LYS A 146 19.68 -3.35 5.18
C LYS A 146 20.81 -2.41 5.60
N TRP A 147 20.41 -1.26 6.15
CA TRP A 147 21.28 -0.21 6.67
C TRP A 147 20.67 0.36 7.94
N ILE A 148 21.50 0.65 8.93
CA ILE A 148 21.11 1.29 10.18
C ILE A 148 21.88 2.60 10.33
N LEU A 149 21.19 3.70 10.62
CA LEU A 149 21.79 4.97 11.02
C LEU A 149 21.51 5.18 12.50
N GLU A 150 22.52 4.94 13.33
CA GLU A 150 22.44 5.25 14.77
C GLU A 150 22.66 6.75 15.00
N LEU A 151 21.74 7.37 15.73
CA LEU A 151 21.84 8.78 16.11
C LEU A 151 22.27 8.89 17.57
N ASP A 152 23.53 9.29 17.81
CA ASP A 152 24.06 9.55 19.14
C ASP A 152 24.64 10.96 19.26
N ARG A 153 24.21 11.72 20.25
CA ARG A 153 24.72 13.06 20.62
C ARG A 153 24.89 14.00 19.41
N GLY A 154 23.93 14.00 18.50
CA GLY A 154 23.93 14.86 17.31
C GLY A 154 24.85 14.38 16.17
N LYS A 155 25.37 13.16 16.26
CA LYS A 155 26.11 12.49 15.19
C LYS A 155 25.33 11.29 14.66
N GLY A 156 25.42 11.04 13.36
CA GLY A 156 24.91 9.86 12.72
C GLY A 156 26.06 8.89 12.44
N VAL A 157 25.92 7.64 12.87
CA VAL A 157 26.88 6.57 12.60
C VAL A 157 26.17 5.52 11.73
N PRO A 158 26.57 5.37 10.44
CA PRO A 158 25.96 4.37 9.58
C PRO A 158 26.58 2.99 9.80
N TYR A 159 25.72 1.97 9.79
CA TYR A 159 26.11 0.56 9.79
C TYR A 159 25.46 -0.13 8.59
N GLU A 160 26.25 -0.91 7.88
CA GLU A 160 25.75 -1.80 6.83
C GLU A 160 25.33 -3.14 7.46
N GLY A 161 24.11 -3.57 7.15
CA GLY A 161 23.53 -4.80 7.68
C GLY A 161 22.36 -4.51 8.61
N ASN A 162 21.89 -5.59 9.25
CA ASN A 162 20.88 -5.56 10.30
C ASN A 162 21.51 -5.37 11.69
N TYR A 163 20.69 -5.37 12.71
CA TYR A 163 21.11 -5.06 14.10
C TYR A 163 21.94 -6.20 14.72
#